data_fb47b7025144ae6d5b2ab7c58edff4a6
#
_entry.id   fb47b7025144ae6d5b2ab7c58edff4a6
#
_cell.length_a   1.000
_cell.length_b   1.000
_cell.length_c   1.000
_cell.angle_alpha   90.00
_cell.angle_beta   90.00
_cell.angle_gamma   90.00
#
_symmetry.space_group_name_H-M   'P 1'
#
loop_
_entity.id
_entity.type
_entity.pdbx_description
1 polymer ?
#
loop_
_entity_poly.entity_id
_entity_poly.type
_entity_poly.pdbx_seq_one_letter_code
_entity_poly.pdbx_strand_id
1 'polypeptide(L)'
;MKRILLITGSFGNGHLQVSKNVREIFDKYYGDKVTVIESDLFLQAHPNLTPVLKKLYLYSFSYFRDIYGYLYYAGRNQSDISIYRYFSYEYLKKLVKEVKPDIIVSTFPTPVLSLLKNKKIPIVNIITDYHFHKSWLTKGEVQYYVATDDTEKELLKLGVEKNKIKKFGIPIAEKFDDNFDTDSWLRDNGLSATKNTVLLSAGAFGVSTDFTILIEQLKKKGNDIQVVVICGKNMKLKKELEYKYSGDKGVKIFGYTENMYEWMKSSSVLITKAGGVTISEALASNIPLILFNPVPGQEMENARYFKKHNMAKIAKNQEEVLKYVEQLLSKDNIEKMKSNMRGNYLPKASYNICEDIMSYLDSI
;
A
#
# COMPACT_ATOMS: atom_id res chain seq x y z
N MET A 1 -25.08 -18.93 5.21
CA MET A 1 -23.73 -18.38 5.01
C MET A 1 -23.88 -17.11 4.18
N LYS A 2 -23.46 -15.95 4.71
CA LYS A 2 -23.54 -14.66 4.01
C LYS A 2 -22.49 -14.61 2.89
N ARG A 3 -22.76 -13.84 1.84
CA ARG A 3 -21.85 -13.72 0.68
C ARG A 3 -21.29 -12.31 0.60
N ILE A 4 -19.97 -12.22 0.64
CA ILE A 4 -19.22 -10.98 0.50
C ILE A 4 -18.65 -10.93 -0.92
N LEU A 5 -19.01 -9.90 -1.71
CA LEU A 5 -18.38 -9.63 -2.99
C LEU A 5 -17.25 -8.64 -2.77
N LEU A 6 -16.00 -9.13 -2.83
CA LEU A 6 -14.79 -8.35 -2.65
C LEU A 6 -14.28 -7.87 -4.01
N ILE A 7 -14.38 -6.56 -4.28
CA ILE A 7 -13.98 -5.93 -5.55
C ILE A 7 -12.60 -5.30 -5.38
N THR A 8 -11.71 -5.62 -6.31
CA THR A 8 -10.38 -5.04 -6.40
C THR A 8 -10.03 -4.63 -7.83
N GLY A 9 -8.81 -4.11 -8.02
CA GLY A 9 -8.29 -3.75 -9.34
C GLY A 9 -6.78 -3.87 -9.42
N SER A 10 -6.26 -4.47 -10.49
CA SER A 10 -4.84 -4.79 -10.68
C SER A 10 -4.00 -3.66 -11.27
N PHE A 11 -4.48 -2.42 -11.30
CA PHE A 11 -3.69 -1.26 -11.76
C PHE A 11 -2.54 -0.88 -10.81
N GLY A 12 -2.59 -1.34 -9.55
CA GLY A 12 -1.51 -1.25 -8.57
C GLY A 12 -1.46 -2.52 -7.71
N ASN A 13 -0.28 -2.86 -7.19
CA ASN A 13 -0.16 -4.03 -6.31
C ASN A 13 -0.80 -3.79 -4.93
N GLY A 14 -0.92 -2.52 -4.50
CA GLY A 14 -1.47 -2.16 -3.19
C GLY A 14 -2.92 -2.62 -3.01
N HIS A 15 -3.79 -2.35 -3.98
CA HIS A 15 -5.20 -2.74 -3.91
C HIS A 15 -5.39 -4.27 -3.84
N LEU A 16 -4.60 -5.02 -4.62
CA LEU A 16 -4.59 -6.48 -4.56
C LEU A 16 -4.10 -7.00 -3.21
N GLN A 17 -3.08 -6.35 -2.63
CA GLN A 17 -2.57 -6.74 -1.32
C GLN A 17 -3.58 -6.46 -0.20
N VAL A 18 -4.28 -5.32 -0.25
CA VAL A 18 -5.37 -5.02 0.69
C VAL A 18 -6.50 -6.03 0.55
N SER A 19 -6.90 -6.37 -0.69
CA SER A 19 -7.92 -7.41 -0.95
C SER A 19 -7.51 -8.75 -0.35
N LYS A 20 -6.26 -9.16 -0.59
CA LYS A 20 -5.70 -10.39 -0.03
C LYS A 20 -5.73 -10.38 1.51
N ASN A 21 -5.26 -9.30 2.14
CA ASN A 21 -5.23 -9.19 3.60
C ASN A 21 -6.63 -9.27 4.22
N VAL A 22 -7.61 -8.59 3.62
CA VAL A 22 -9.02 -8.63 4.05
C VAL A 22 -9.59 -10.04 3.89
N ARG A 23 -9.33 -10.69 2.76
CA ARG A 23 -9.77 -12.06 2.50
C ARG A 23 -9.19 -13.05 3.50
N GLU A 24 -7.89 -12.98 3.78
CA GLU A 24 -7.20 -13.85 4.75
C GLU A 24 -7.83 -13.76 6.15
N ILE A 25 -8.25 -12.57 6.60
CA ILE A 25 -8.96 -12.39 7.87
C ILE A 25 -10.35 -13.04 7.83
N PHE A 26 -11.13 -12.85 6.76
CA PHE A 26 -12.43 -13.50 6.64
C PHE A 26 -12.30 -15.02 6.61
N ASP A 27 -11.37 -15.56 5.81
CA ASP A 27 -11.14 -16.99 5.69
C ASP A 27 -10.69 -17.60 7.04
N LYS A 28 -9.82 -16.89 7.79
CA LYS A 28 -9.26 -17.36 9.07
C LYS A 28 -10.28 -17.32 10.23
N TYR A 29 -11.04 -16.25 10.36
CA TYR A 29 -11.85 -15.99 11.56
C TYR A 29 -13.36 -16.14 11.34
N TYR A 30 -13.83 -16.14 10.09
CA TYR A 30 -15.25 -16.13 9.73
C TYR A 30 -15.61 -17.08 8.60
N GLY A 31 -14.72 -18.02 8.24
CA GLY A 31 -14.91 -18.93 7.10
C GLY A 31 -16.12 -19.87 7.25
N ASP A 32 -16.60 -20.08 8.48
CA ASP A 32 -17.84 -20.81 8.79
C ASP A 32 -19.11 -19.97 8.61
N LYS A 33 -19.02 -18.63 8.62
CA LYS A 33 -20.13 -17.67 8.56
C LYS A 33 -20.30 -17.01 7.20
N VAL A 34 -19.20 -16.77 6.49
CA VAL A 34 -19.21 -16.05 5.21
C VAL A 34 -18.50 -16.80 4.08
N THR A 35 -18.91 -16.51 2.85
CA THR A 35 -18.18 -16.89 1.63
C THR A 35 -17.72 -15.62 0.96
N VAL A 36 -16.41 -15.46 0.76
CA VAL A 36 -15.80 -14.32 0.06
C VAL A 36 -15.60 -14.67 -1.41
N ILE A 37 -16.24 -13.92 -2.29
CA ILE A 37 -16.06 -14.00 -3.73
C ILE A 37 -15.27 -12.76 -4.18
N GLU A 38 -14.02 -12.97 -4.60
CA GLU A 38 -13.14 -11.89 -5.04
C GLU A 38 -13.22 -11.68 -6.56
N SER A 39 -13.23 -10.42 -6.97
CA SER A 39 -13.24 -10.03 -8.39
C SER A 39 -12.31 -8.85 -8.65
N ASP A 40 -11.33 -9.05 -9.54
CA ASP A 40 -10.66 -7.95 -10.24
C ASP A 40 -11.59 -7.45 -11.34
N LEU A 41 -12.37 -6.42 -11.03
CA LEU A 41 -13.48 -5.96 -11.86
C LEU A 41 -13.06 -5.63 -13.30
N PHE A 42 -11.90 -4.97 -13.47
CA PHE A 42 -11.43 -4.54 -14.79
C PHE A 42 -10.81 -5.69 -15.58
N LEU A 43 -9.99 -6.50 -14.93
CA LEU A 43 -9.34 -7.64 -15.57
C LEU A 43 -10.37 -8.66 -16.06
N GLN A 44 -11.39 -8.93 -15.27
CA GLN A 44 -12.42 -9.90 -15.61
C GLN A 44 -13.43 -9.36 -16.62
N ALA A 45 -13.72 -8.04 -16.57
CA ALA A 45 -14.55 -7.41 -17.60
C ALA A 45 -13.85 -7.38 -18.98
N HIS A 46 -12.54 -7.15 -19.02
CA HIS A 46 -11.75 -6.98 -20.24
C HIS A 46 -10.38 -7.68 -20.14
N PRO A 47 -10.33 -9.02 -20.19
CA PRO A 47 -9.11 -9.80 -19.91
C PRO A 47 -7.96 -9.50 -20.91
N ASN A 48 -8.28 -9.13 -22.14
CA ASN A 48 -7.28 -8.82 -23.18
C ASN A 48 -6.83 -7.34 -23.13
N LEU A 49 -7.70 -6.42 -22.75
CA LEU A 49 -7.44 -4.98 -22.77
C LEU A 49 -6.75 -4.50 -21.48
N THR A 50 -7.20 -5.00 -20.34
CA THR A 50 -6.68 -4.57 -19.01
C THR A 50 -5.16 -4.76 -18.86
N PRO A 51 -4.54 -5.88 -19.29
CA PRO A 51 -3.08 -6.02 -19.26
C PRO A 51 -2.34 -4.97 -20.09
N VAL A 52 -2.90 -4.56 -21.24
CA VAL A 52 -2.31 -3.52 -22.10
C VAL A 52 -2.42 -2.16 -21.42
N LEU A 53 -3.60 -1.81 -20.90
CA LEU A 53 -3.82 -0.56 -20.16
C LEU A 53 -2.92 -0.50 -18.91
N LYS A 54 -2.75 -1.61 -18.21
CA LYS A 54 -1.84 -1.70 -17.06
C LYS A 54 -0.39 -1.45 -17.47
N LYS A 55 0.09 -2.01 -18.57
CA LYS A 55 1.43 -1.74 -19.11
C LYS A 55 1.59 -0.27 -19.45
N LEU A 56 0.62 0.34 -20.14
CA LEU A 56 0.63 1.77 -20.47
C LEU A 56 0.63 2.64 -19.21
N TYR A 57 -0.19 2.29 -18.21
CA TYR A 57 -0.21 2.97 -16.92
C TYR A 57 1.16 2.92 -16.21
N LEU A 58 1.78 1.73 -16.09
CA LEU A 58 3.10 1.56 -15.49
C LEU A 58 4.19 2.28 -16.30
N TYR A 59 4.06 2.33 -17.62
CA TYR A 59 4.98 3.06 -18.49
C TYR A 59 4.85 4.57 -18.29
N SER A 60 3.62 5.09 -18.25
CA SER A 60 3.40 6.52 -17.97
C SER A 60 3.92 6.94 -16.59
N PHE A 61 3.77 6.08 -15.61
CA PHE A 61 4.28 6.26 -14.25
C PHE A 61 5.82 6.32 -14.19
N SER A 62 6.49 5.61 -15.09
CA SER A 62 7.95 5.54 -15.13
C SER A 62 8.60 6.63 -15.99
N TYR A 63 8.01 6.96 -17.13
CA TYR A 63 8.63 7.82 -18.15
C TYR A 63 7.96 9.18 -18.35
N PHE A 64 6.66 9.32 -18.01
CA PHE A 64 5.86 10.53 -18.21
C PHE A 64 5.25 11.03 -16.90
N ARG A 65 6.07 11.08 -15.84
CA ARG A 65 5.64 11.39 -14.46
C ARG A 65 4.89 12.70 -14.32
N ASP A 66 5.37 13.75 -15.00
CA ASP A 66 4.75 15.08 -14.94
C ASP A 66 3.40 15.12 -15.64
N ILE A 67 3.27 14.41 -16.78
CA ILE A 67 2.00 14.27 -17.52
C ILE A 67 1.01 13.47 -16.65
N TYR A 68 1.47 12.36 -16.05
CA TYR A 68 0.65 11.60 -15.13
C TYR A 68 0.18 12.46 -13.95
N GLY A 69 1.08 13.22 -13.33
CA GLY A 69 0.74 14.15 -12.25
C GLY A 69 -0.29 15.20 -12.68
N TYR A 70 -0.11 15.81 -13.85
CA TYR A 70 -1.06 16.77 -14.39
C TYR A 70 -2.46 16.15 -14.57
N LEU A 71 -2.55 14.98 -15.21
CA LEU A 71 -3.82 14.27 -15.42
C LEU A 71 -4.47 13.86 -14.09
N TYR A 72 -3.68 13.40 -13.12
CA TYR A 72 -4.18 13.05 -11.80
C TYR A 72 -4.80 14.24 -11.09
N TYR A 73 -4.12 15.39 -11.08
CA TYR A 73 -4.63 16.60 -10.40
C TYR A 73 -5.76 17.27 -11.20
N ALA A 74 -5.74 17.23 -12.52
CA ALA A 74 -6.84 17.71 -13.37
C ALA A 74 -8.10 16.85 -13.17
N GLY A 75 -7.95 15.53 -13.10
CA GLY A 75 -9.04 14.58 -12.86
C GLY A 75 -9.55 14.53 -11.40
N ARG A 76 -8.82 15.12 -10.46
CA ARG A 76 -9.18 15.10 -9.03
C ARG A 76 -10.57 15.67 -8.74
N ASN A 77 -11.05 16.56 -9.58
CA ASN A 77 -12.37 17.22 -9.43
C ASN A 77 -13.50 16.55 -10.21
N GLN A 78 -13.19 15.59 -11.08
CA GLN A 78 -14.17 14.87 -11.88
C GLN A 78 -14.17 13.39 -11.51
N SER A 79 -15.30 12.89 -11.00
CA SER A 79 -15.58 11.46 -11.03
C SER A 79 -16.10 11.13 -12.42
N ASP A 80 -15.22 10.81 -13.35
CA ASP A 80 -15.65 10.43 -14.71
C ASP A 80 -16.24 9.02 -14.70
N ILE A 81 -17.49 8.94 -14.22
CA ILE A 81 -18.29 7.71 -14.18
C ILE A 81 -18.47 7.15 -15.59
N SER A 82 -18.36 7.96 -16.66
CA SER A 82 -18.62 7.53 -18.02
C SER A 82 -17.61 6.48 -18.52
N ILE A 83 -16.32 6.68 -18.25
CA ILE A 83 -15.26 5.70 -18.60
C ILE A 83 -15.45 4.40 -17.81
N TYR A 84 -15.65 4.51 -16.50
CA TYR A 84 -15.88 3.34 -15.62
C TYR A 84 -17.17 2.59 -16.00
N ARG A 85 -18.23 3.31 -16.39
CA ARG A 85 -19.48 2.74 -16.85
C ARG A 85 -19.29 1.91 -18.10
N TYR A 86 -18.59 2.43 -19.10
CA TYR A 86 -18.34 1.71 -20.36
C TYR A 86 -17.53 0.42 -20.12
N PHE A 87 -16.49 0.49 -19.26
CA PHE A 87 -15.55 -0.62 -19.10
C PHE A 87 -15.94 -1.67 -18.06
N SER A 88 -16.88 -1.41 -17.16
CA SER A 88 -17.09 -2.37 -16.04
C SER A 88 -18.54 -2.56 -15.60
N TYR A 89 -19.47 -1.70 -16.01
CA TYR A 89 -20.84 -1.76 -15.45
C TYR A 89 -21.62 -3.02 -15.80
N GLU A 90 -21.60 -3.43 -17.05
CA GLU A 90 -22.36 -4.63 -17.47
C GLU A 90 -21.79 -5.91 -16.83
N TYR A 91 -20.48 -5.99 -16.71
CA TYR A 91 -19.84 -7.09 -15.98
C TYR A 91 -20.22 -7.06 -14.49
N LEU A 92 -20.13 -5.91 -13.81
CA LEU A 92 -20.52 -5.75 -12.41
C LEU A 92 -21.98 -6.16 -12.21
N LYS A 93 -22.89 -5.74 -13.07
CA LYS A 93 -24.32 -6.08 -13.01
C LYS A 93 -24.56 -7.59 -13.14
N LYS A 94 -23.85 -8.25 -14.05
CA LYS A 94 -23.87 -9.71 -14.24
C LYS A 94 -23.35 -10.39 -12.97
N LEU A 95 -22.19 -9.98 -12.47
CA LEU A 95 -21.53 -10.52 -11.29
C LEU A 95 -22.44 -10.42 -10.05
N VAL A 96 -23.05 -9.26 -9.80
CA VAL A 96 -23.99 -9.06 -8.68
C VAL A 96 -25.21 -9.97 -8.81
N LYS A 97 -25.74 -10.17 -10.02
CA LYS A 97 -26.87 -11.08 -10.28
C LYS A 97 -26.52 -12.54 -10.01
N GLU A 98 -25.31 -12.97 -10.36
CA GLU A 98 -24.82 -14.35 -10.19
C GLU A 98 -24.45 -14.63 -8.71
N VAL A 99 -23.69 -13.74 -8.11
CA VAL A 99 -23.20 -13.88 -6.73
C VAL A 99 -24.32 -13.64 -5.72
N LYS A 100 -25.25 -12.72 -6.00
CA LYS A 100 -26.28 -12.25 -5.05
C LYS A 100 -25.67 -11.92 -3.69
N PRO A 101 -24.71 -10.95 -3.62
CA PRO A 101 -24.00 -10.66 -2.40
C PRO A 101 -24.91 -10.01 -1.35
N ASP A 102 -24.63 -10.29 -0.09
CA ASP A 102 -25.25 -9.62 1.06
C ASP A 102 -24.57 -8.26 1.31
N ILE A 103 -23.29 -8.14 0.91
CA ILE A 103 -22.49 -6.89 0.98
C ILE A 103 -21.44 -6.86 -0.13
N ILE A 104 -21.12 -5.66 -0.60
CA ILE A 104 -20.01 -5.41 -1.54
C ILE A 104 -18.91 -4.66 -0.80
N VAL A 105 -17.69 -5.20 -0.80
CA VAL A 105 -16.49 -4.57 -0.23
C VAL A 105 -15.56 -4.19 -1.37
N SER A 106 -15.18 -2.92 -1.48
CA SER A 106 -14.28 -2.44 -2.52
C SER A 106 -12.96 -1.95 -1.94
N THR A 107 -11.86 -2.52 -2.43
CA THR A 107 -10.49 -2.11 -2.12
C THR A 107 -9.85 -1.29 -3.25
N PHE A 108 -10.65 -0.93 -4.26
CA PHE A 108 -10.26 -0.14 -5.41
C PHE A 108 -11.31 0.96 -5.68
N PRO A 109 -10.93 2.17 -6.11
CA PRO A 109 -11.90 3.22 -6.47
C PRO A 109 -12.83 2.74 -7.57
N THR A 110 -14.10 2.47 -7.22
CA THR A 110 -15.08 1.86 -8.13
C THR A 110 -16.37 2.69 -8.19
N PRO A 111 -16.34 3.89 -8.77
CA PRO A 111 -17.51 4.79 -8.81
C PRO A 111 -18.71 4.20 -9.56
N VAL A 112 -18.50 3.17 -10.40
CA VAL A 112 -19.56 2.44 -11.11
C VAL A 112 -20.53 1.72 -10.15
N LEU A 113 -20.15 1.46 -8.91
CA LEU A 113 -21.04 0.93 -7.85
C LEU A 113 -22.25 1.86 -7.63
N SER A 114 -22.10 3.16 -7.84
CA SER A 114 -23.18 4.14 -7.76
C SER A 114 -24.31 3.92 -8.79
N LEU A 115 -24.07 3.11 -9.83
CA LEU A 115 -25.02 2.84 -10.90
C LEU A 115 -25.85 1.56 -10.64
N LEU A 116 -25.55 0.80 -9.60
CA LEU A 116 -26.32 -0.40 -9.26
C LEU A 116 -27.76 0.00 -8.91
N LYS A 117 -28.71 -0.63 -9.60
CA LYS A 117 -30.17 -0.36 -9.39
C LYS A 117 -30.66 -0.86 -8.04
N ASN A 118 -30.07 -1.95 -7.54
CA ASN A 118 -30.40 -2.49 -6.21
C ASN A 118 -29.67 -1.71 -5.13
N LYS A 119 -30.27 -0.61 -4.66
CA LYS A 119 -29.76 0.23 -3.57
C LYS A 119 -29.80 -0.42 -2.18
N LYS A 120 -30.32 -1.65 -2.07
CA LYS A 120 -30.43 -2.37 -0.80
C LYS A 120 -29.16 -3.14 -0.45
N ILE A 121 -28.24 -3.38 -1.41
CA ILE A 121 -26.99 -4.04 -1.12
C ILE A 121 -26.05 -2.99 -0.51
N PRO A 122 -25.64 -3.16 0.75
CA PRO A 122 -24.69 -2.25 1.39
C PRO A 122 -23.32 -2.33 0.71
N ILE A 123 -22.64 -1.20 0.66
CA ILE A 123 -21.31 -1.06 0.05
C ILE A 123 -20.34 -0.56 1.10
N VAL A 124 -19.15 -1.14 1.09
CA VAL A 124 -18.02 -0.72 1.90
C VAL A 124 -16.87 -0.33 0.98
N ASN A 125 -16.33 0.87 1.17
CA ASN A 125 -15.12 1.33 0.52
C ASN A 125 -13.96 1.37 1.51
N ILE A 126 -12.92 0.58 1.28
CA ILE A 126 -11.67 0.59 2.04
C ILE A 126 -10.68 1.48 1.30
N ILE A 127 -10.48 2.70 1.77
CA ILE A 127 -9.57 3.66 1.14
C ILE A 127 -8.13 3.26 1.41
N THR A 128 -7.36 3.00 0.37
CA THR A 128 -6.02 2.42 0.41
C THR A 128 -4.89 3.46 0.35
N ASP A 129 -5.22 4.72 0.57
CA ASP A 129 -4.30 5.86 0.57
C ASP A 129 -4.50 6.75 1.80
N TYR A 130 -3.47 7.55 2.13
CA TYR A 130 -3.48 8.50 3.25
C TYR A 130 -4.11 9.85 2.88
N HIS A 131 -4.64 9.95 1.68
CA HIS A 131 -5.39 11.11 1.21
C HIS A 131 -6.64 10.63 0.46
N PHE A 132 -7.60 11.54 0.30
CA PHE A 132 -8.86 11.25 -0.39
C PHE A 132 -8.79 11.60 -1.88
N HIS A 133 -9.37 10.75 -2.71
CA HIS A 133 -9.62 11.04 -4.13
C HIS A 133 -11.11 10.84 -4.44
N LYS A 134 -11.72 11.76 -5.20
CA LYS A 134 -13.18 11.73 -5.46
C LYS A 134 -13.67 10.46 -6.16
N SER A 135 -12.80 9.72 -6.84
CA SER A 135 -13.17 8.42 -7.44
C SER A 135 -13.59 7.35 -6.42
N TRP A 136 -13.30 7.56 -5.13
CA TRP A 136 -13.81 6.71 -4.05
C TRP A 136 -15.27 7.00 -3.69
N LEU A 137 -15.83 8.14 -4.12
CA LEU A 137 -17.23 8.46 -3.81
C LEU A 137 -18.16 7.50 -4.53
N THR A 138 -19.00 6.84 -3.75
CA THR A 138 -20.05 5.95 -4.21
C THR A 138 -21.38 6.44 -3.67
N LYS A 139 -22.45 6.41 -4.48
CA LYS A 139 -23.81 6.78 -4.05
C LYS A 139 -24.53 5.55 -3.50
N GLY A 140 -25.35 5.74 -2.48
CA GLY A 140 -26.17 4.69 -1.87
C GLY A 140 -25.87 4.49 -0.40
N GLU A 141 -26.17 3.30 0.12
CA GLU A 141 -25.83 2.88 1.47
C GLU A 141 -24.36 2.47 1.51
N VAL A 142 -23.48 3.42 1.83
CA VAL A 142 -22.04 3.26 1.71
C VAL A 142 -21.33 3.59 3.01
N GLN A 143 -20.46 2.68 3.46
CA GLN A 143 -19.55 2.88 4.57
C GLN A 143 -18.12 3.06 4.06
N TYR A 144 -17.34 3.92 4.72
CA TYR A 144 -15.96 4.23 4.37
C TYR A 144 -15.01 3.88 5.50
N TYR A 145 -14.00 3.08 5.20
CA TYR A 145 -12.88 2.86 6.10
C TYR A 145 -11.69 3.69 5.62
N VAL A 146 -11.15 4.50 6.52
CA VAL A 146 -10.10 5.49 6.22
C VAL A 146 -8.90 5.32 7.14
N ALA A 147 -7.74 5.84 6.70
CA ALA A 147 -6.51 5.79 7.48
C ALA A 147 -6.25 7.09 8.26
N THR A 148 -6.89 8.21 7.90
CA THR A 148 -6.51 9.54 8.42
C THR A 148 -7.72 10.40 8.76
N ASP A 149 -7.52 11.31 9.73
CA ASP A 149 -8.50 12.36 10.04
C ASP A 149 -8.67 13.35 8.87
N ASP A 150 -7.62 13.54 8.06
CA ASP A 150 -7.69 14.43 6.89
C ASP A 150 -8.63 13.82 5.83
N THR A 151 -8.56 12.50 5.58
CA THR A 151 -9.50 11.78 4.69
C THR A 151 -10.93 11.81 5.21
N GLU A 152 -11.12 11.61 6.51
CA GLU A 152 -12.43 11.71 7.16
C GLU A 152 -13.03 13.11 6.97
N LYS A 153 -12.27 14.17 7.26
CA LYS A 153 -12.72 15.57 7.07
C LYS A 153 -13.11 15.87 5.62
N GLU A 154 -12.39 15.32 4.64
CA GLU A 154 -12.75 15.51 3.24
C GLU A 154 -14.07 14.81 2.89
N LEU A 155 -14.31 13.60 3.37
CA LEU A 155 -15.60 12.90 3.19
C LEU A 155 -16.76 13.65 3.84
N LEU A 156 -16.58 14.17 5.06
CA LEU A 156 -17.59 15.00 5.74
C LEU A 156 -17.93 16.26 4.94
N LYS A 157 -16.95 16.96 4.37
CA LYS A 157 -17.16 18.13 3.49
C LYS A 157 -17.94 17.78 2.22
N LEU A 158 -17.88 16.54 1.77
CA LEU A 158 -18.61 16.03 0.61
C LEU A 158 -19.99 15.48 0.96
N GLY A 159 -20.44 15.67 2.21
CA GLY A 159 -21.76 15.29 2.68
C GLY A 159 -21.91 13.84 3.13
N VAL A 160 -20.82 13.10 3.30
CA VAL A 160 -20.87 11.77 3.91
C VAL A 160 -21.12 11.91 5.41
N GLU A 161 -22.09 11.19 5.94
CA GLU A 161 -22.43 11.23 7.36
C GLU A 161 -21.30 10.65 8.22
N LYS A 162 -21.09 11.22 9.42
CA LYS A 162 -20.01 10.81 10.34
C LYS A 162 -20.07 9.33 10.73
N ASN A 163 -21.27 8.80 10.96
CA ASN A 163 -21.51 7.40 11.33
C ASN A 163 -21.19 6.41 10.19
N LYS A 164 -21.03 6.90 8.95
CA LYS A 164 -20.62 6.12 7.77
C LYS A 164 -19.11 6.13 7.55
N ILE A 165 -18.33 6.79 8.41
CA ILE A 165 -16.87 6.89 8.26
C ILE A 165 -16.22 6.32 9.51
N LYS A 166 -15.34 5.32 9.33
CA LYS A 166 -14.59 4.69 10.43
C LYS A 166 -13.09 4.72 10.13
N LYS A 167 -12.30 5.14 11.11
CA LYS A 167 -10.86 5.27 11.00
C LYS A 167 -10.18 4.04 11.61
N PHE A 168 -9.85 3.06 10.76
CA PHE A 168 -9.18 1.82 11.17
C PHE A 168 -7.78 1.65 10.57
N GLY A 169 -7.39 2.49 9.61
CA GLY A 169 -6.13 2.34 8.90
C GLY A 169 -6.28 1.58 7.57
N ILE A 170 -5.16 1.36 6.89
CA ILE A 170 -5.09 0.56 5.66
C ILE A 170 -4.81 -0.90 6.06
N PRO A 171 -5.61 -1.88 5.56
CA PRO A 171 -5.38 -3.29 5.84
C PRO A 171 -3.99 -3.76 5.39
N ILE A 172 -3.21 -4.27 6.33
CA ILE A 172 -1.93 -4.95 6.12
C ILE A 172 -2.01 -6.38 6.64
N ALA A 173 -1.00 -7.21 6.35
CA ALA A 173 -0.96 -8.57 6.85
C ALA A 173 -0.89 -8.59 8.39
N GLU A 174 -1.65 -9.49 9.02
CA GLU A 174 -1.81 -9.58 10.47
C GLU A 174 -0.47 -9.69 11.20
N LYS A 175 0.51 -10.40 10.62
CA LYS A 175 1.83 -10.58 11.20
C LYS A 175 2.59 -9.27 11.50
N PHE A 176 2.21 -8.14 10.90
CA PHE A 176 2.83 -6.85 11.19
C PHE A 176 2.51 -6.32 12.61
N ASP A 177 1.46 -6.85 13.24
CA ASP A 177 1.11 -6.56 14.64
C ASP A 177 1.85 -7.46 15.65
N ASP A 178 2.57 -8.50 15.18
CA ASP A 178 3.25 -9.47 16.04
C ASP A 178 4.63 -8.99 16.51
N ASN A 179 5.11 -9.60 17.60
CA ASN A 179 6.50 -9.46 18.03
C ASN A 179 7.39 -10.37 17.18
N PHE A 180 8.65 -9.93 16.98
CA PHE A 180 9.61 -10.63 16.14
C PHE A 180 11.03 -10.53 16.68
N ASP A 181 11.78 -11.64 16.66
CA ASP A 181 13.21 -11.67 17.03
C ASP A 181 14.06 -11.18 15.86
N THR A 182 14.33 -9.88 15.86
CA THR A 182 15.10 -9.19 14.83
C THR A 182 16.56 -9.62 14.76
N ASP A 183 17.15 -9.93 15.91
CA ASP A 183 18.57 -10.27 16.01
C ASP A 183 18.85 -11.67 15.46
N SER A 184 17.98 -12.63 15.77
CA SER A 184 18.07 -13.97 15.18
C SER A 184 17.93 -13.92 13.67
N TRP A 185 16.92 -13.20 13.18
CA TRP A 185 16.71 -13.04 11.74
C TRP A 185 17.91 -12.48 10.99
N LEU A 186 18.54 -11.42 11.53
CA LEU A 186 19.73 -10.83 10.92
C LEU A 186 20.89 -11.84 10.89
N ARG A 187 21.16 -12.54 11.99
CA ARG A 187 22.23 -13.55 12.07
C ARG A 187 22.00 -14.71 11.11
N ASP A 188 20.77 -15.24 11.04
CA ASP A 188 20.40 -16.35 10.16
C ASP A 188 20.54 -15.99 8.67
N ASN A 189 20.41 -14.70 8.34
CA ASN A 189 20.67 -14.19 7.00
C ASN A 189 22.12 -13.70 6.77
N GLY A 190 23.05 -14.00 7.71
CA GLY A 190 24.45 -13.66 7.61
C GLY A 190 24.73 -12.16 7.70
N LEU A 191 23.93 -11.45 8.50
CA LEU A 191 24.08 -10.04 8.82
C LEU A 191 24.37 -9.86 10.32
N SER A 192 24.94 -8.72 10.69
CA SER A 192 25.23 -8.39 12.09
C SER A 192 24.00 -7.74 12.75
N ALA A 193 23.65 -8.22 13.94
CA ALA A 193 22.60 -7.58 14.77
C ALA A 193 23.06 -6.24 15.39
N THR A 194 24.37 -5.95 15.40
CA THR A 194 24.92 -4.73 16.00
C THR A 194 25.16 -3.58 15.02
N LYS A 195 25.01 -3.85 13.71
CA LYS A 195 25.17 -2.85 12.66
C LYS A 195 23.81 -2.26 12.21
N ASN A 196 23.86 -1.04 11.72
CA ASN A 196 22.69 -0.43 11.10
C ASN A 196 22.36 -1.11 9.77
N THR A 197 21.14 -1.63 9.64
CA THR A 197 20.64 -2.22 8.39
C THR A 197 19.83 -1.18 7.63
N VAL A 198 20.28 -0.82 6.43
CA VAL A 198 19.54 0.03 5.50
C VAL A 198 18.80 -0.87 4.52
N LEU A 199 17.46 -0.84 4.56
CA LEU A 199 16.60 -1.59 3.66
C LEU A 199 16.22 -0.74 2.45
N LEU A 200 16.60 -1.19 1.25
CA LEU A 200 16.23 -0.59 -0.03
C LEU A 200 15.12 -1.42 -0.68
N SER A 201 13.98 -0.82 -0.97
CA SER A 201 12.88 -1.51 -1.65
C SER A 201 12.50 -0.82 -2.96
N ALA A 202 12.65 -1.55 -4.08
CA ALA A 202 12.25 -1.08 -5.42
C ALA A 202 10.73 -1.13 -5.65
N GLY A 203 9.97 -1.59 -4.64
CA GLY A 203 8.55 -1.89 -4.78
C GLY A 203 8.27 -3.16 -5.57
N ALA A 204 7.01 -3.61 -5.58
CA ALA A 204 6.62 -4.90 -6.16
C ALA A 204 6.99 -5.05 -7.65
N PHE A 205 6.96 -3.97 -8.42
CA PHE A 205 7.30 -3.98 -9.85
C PHE A 205 8.76 -3.65 -10.15
N GLY A 206 9.57 -3.34 -9.12
CA GLY A 206 11.00 -3.06 -9.29
C GLY A 206 11.27 -1.87 -10.22
N VAL A 207 10.45 -0.80 -10.13
CA VAL A 207 10.58 0.37 -11.00
C VAL A 207 11.94 1.02 -10.79
N SER A 208 12.65 1.18 -11.89
CA SER A 208 14.03 1.62 -12.07
C SER A 208 14.48 2.69 -11.07
N THR A 209 15.19 2.25 -10.06
CA THR A 209 16.09 3.10 -9.26
C THR A 209 17.47 2.45 -9.36
N ASP A 210 18.45 3.20 -9.81
CA ASP A 210 19.83 2.70 -9.80
C ASP A 210 20.35 2.72 -8.35
N PHE A 211 20.16 1.58 -7.67
CA PHE A 211 20.65 1.40 -6.31
C PHE A 211 22.16 1.22 -6.24
N THR A 212 22.84 1.02 -7.36
CA THR A 212 24.27 0.74 -7.41
C THR A 212 25.08 1.84 -6.75
N ILE A 213 24.89 3.08 -7.20
CA ILE A 213 25.61 4.25 -6.66
C ILE A 213 25.22 4.47 -5.19
N LEU A 214 23.96 4.27 -4.84
CA LEU A 214 23.51 4.46 -3.46
C LEU A 214 24.14 3.45 -2.51
N ILE A 215 24.23 2.17 -2.90
CA ILE A 215 24.89 1.11 -2.11
C ILE A 215 26.37 1.45 -1.92
N GLU A 216 27.07 1.83 -2.99
CA GLU A 216 28.49 2.21 -2.91
C GLU A 216 28.74 3.35 -1.94
N GLN A 217 27.90 4.39 -2.01
CA GLN A 217 28.04 5.55 -1.15
C GLN A 217 27.67 5.25 0.30
N LEU A 218 26.65 4.40 0.55
CA LEU A 218 26.33 3.91 1.90
C LEU A 218 27.48 3.13 2.51
N LYS A 219 28.11 2.24 1.74
CA LYS A 219 29.28 1.45 2.18
C LYS A 219 30.50 2.29 2.47
N LYS A 220 30.75 3.38 1.70
CA LYS A 220 31.85 4.33 1.95
C LYS A 220 31.70 5.10 3.26
N LYS A 221 30.49 5.21 3.82
CA LYS A 221 30.24 5.95 5.08
C LYS A 221 30.69 5.22 6.34
N GLY A 222 31.08 3.94 6.23
CA GLY A 222 31.69 3.20 7.33
C GLY A 222 31.27 1.73 7.38
N ASN A 223 32.01 0.97 8.19
CA ASN A 223 31.77 -0.47 8.37
C ASN A 223 30.54 -0.79 9.23
N ASP A 224 29.89 0.22 9.80
CA ASP A 224 28.72 0.06 10.68
C ASP A 224 27.39 0.02 9.93
N ILE A 225 27.42 0.11 8.58
CA ILE A 225 26.24 0.01 7.72
C ILE A 225 26.28 -1.29 6.93
N GLN A 226 25.18 -2.02 6.95
CA GLN A 226 24.88 -3.13 6.06
C GLN A 226 23.62 -2.83 5.27
N VAL A 227 23.49 -3.39 4.06
CA VAL A 227 22.46 -3.03 3.10
C VAL A 227 21.69 -4.27 2.67
N VAL A 228 20.37 -4.20 2.73
CA VAL A 228 19.45 -5.20 2.19
C VAL A 228 18.69 -4.57 1.03
N VAL A 229 18.66 -5.24 -0.11
CA VAL A 229 17.97 -4.77 -1.32
C VAL A 229 16.88 -5.74 -1.75
N ILE A 230 15.66 -5.27 -1.80
CA ILE A 230 14.51 -6.01 -2.33
C ILE A 230 14.17 -5.46 -3.72
N CYS A 231 14.56 -6.22 -4.75
CA CYS A 231 14.38 -5.84 -6.16
C CYS A 231 12.95 -6.07 -6.70
N GLY A 232 12.08 -6.74 -5.92
CA GLY A 232 10.75 -7.14 -6.35
C GLY A 232 10.81 -8.05 -7.58
N LYS A 233 9.98 -7.81 -8.59
CA LYS A 233 9.93 -8.58 -9.84
C LYS A 233 11.01 -8.19 -10.86
N ASN A 234 11.90 -7.25 -10.53
CA ASN A 234 12.99 -6.82 -11.42
C ASN A 234 14.19 -7.75 -11.35
N MET A 235 14.10 -8.89 -12.07
CA MET A 235 15.16 -9.90 -12.10
C MET A 235 16.44 -9.40 -12.78
N LYS A 236 16.37 -8.40 -13.66
CA LYS A 236 17.54 -7.78 -14.27
C LYS A 236 18.36 -7.04 -13.21
N LEU A 237 17.71 -6.14 -12.46
CA LEU A 237 18.34 -5.41 -11.36
C LEU A 237 18.92 -6.37 -10.33
N LYS A 238 18.18 -7.43 -9.95
CA LYS A 238 18.67 -8.45 -9.02
C LYS A 238 19.98 -9.06 -9.49
N LYS A 239 20.06 -9.56 -10.72
CA LYS A 239 21.25 -10.20 -11.27
C LYS A 239 22.45 -9.24 -11.35
N GLU A 240 22.22 -7.99 -11.76
CA GLU A 240 23.26 -6.95 -11.83
C GLU A 240 23.86 -6.67 -10.45
N LEU A 241 23.01 -6.52 -9.42
CA LEU A 241 23.47 -6.26 -8.06
C LEU A 241 24.12 -7.50 -7.42
N GLU A 242 23.59 -8.71 -7.63
CA GLU A 242 24.20 -9.96 -7.14
C GLU A 242 25.60 -10.16 -7.73
N TYR A 243 25.78 -9.92 -9.02
CA TYR A 243 27.09 -9.99 -9.67
C TYR A 243 28.08 -8.98 -9.06
N LYS A 244 27.63 -7.72 -8.91
CA LYS A 244 28.50 -6.64 -8.43
C LYS A 244 28.91 -6.81 -6.96
N TYR A 245 28.02 -7.33 -6.11
CA TYR A 245 28.25 -7.46 -4.66
C TYR A 245 28.42 -8.90 -4.19
N SER A 246 28.76 -9.86 -5.08
CA SER A 246 28.87 -11.29 -4.79
C SER A 246 29.83 -11.63 -3.64
N GLY A 247 30.87 -10.80 -3.42
CA GLY A 247 31.87 -11.00 -2.34
C GLY A 247 31.60 -10.14 -1.08
N ASP A 248 30.59 -9.28 -1.07
CA ASP A 248 30.33 -8.37 0.04
C ASP A 248 29.35 -8.96 1.05
N LYS A 249 29.86 -9.43 2.19
CA LYS A 249 29.05 -10.01 3.27
C LYS A 249 28.04 -9.00 3.88
N GLY A 250 28.28 -7.71 3.76
CA GLY A 250 27.40 -6.65 4.28
C GLY A 250 26.32 -6.19 3.30
N VAL A 251 26.19 -6.82 2.12
CA VAL A 251 25.15 -6.54 1.13
C VAL A 251 24.36 -7.80 0.83
N LYS A 252 23.04 -7.74 0.98
CA LYS A 252 22.13 -8.85 0.66
C LYS A 252 21.13 -8.40 -0.39
N ILE A 253 20.97 -9.20 -1.44
CA ILE A 253 20.13 -8.89 -2.59
C ILE A 253 19.03 -9.95 -2.71
N PHE A 254 17.79 -9.52 -2.74
CA PHE A 254 16.63 -10.39 -2.90
C PHE A 254 15.77 -9.94 -4.09
N GLY A 255 15.09 -10.89 -4.71
CA GLY A 255 14.01 -10.62 -5.66
C GLY A 255 12.72 -10.22 -4.95
N TYR A 256 11.59 -10.72 -5.43
CA TYR A 256 10.34 -10.67 -4.67
C TYR A 256 10.47 -11.56 -3.42
N THR A 257 10.05 -11.04 -2.29
CA THR A 257 10.10 -11.77 -1.00
C THR A 257 8.76 -11.68 -0.28
N GLU A 258 8.40 -12.74 0.42
CA GLU A 258 7.27 -12.79 1.35
C GLU A 258 7.68 -12.38 2.78
N ASN A 259 8.99 -12.22 2.99
CA ASN A 259 9.59 -11.89 4.28
C ASN A 259 9.79 -10.37 4.47
N MET A 260 8.91 -9.56 3.86
CA MET A 260 9.04 -8.10 3.95
C MET A 260 8.83 -7.59 5.38
N TYR A 261 7.96 -8.26 6.14
CA TYR A 261 7.75 -8.00 7.56
C TYR A 261 9.04 -8.14 8.36
N GLU A 262 9.71 -9.27 8.20
CA GLU A 262 10.94 -9.63 8.90
C GLU A 262 12.06 -8.62 8.58
N TRP A 263 12.20 -8.25 7.30
CA TRP A 263 13.17 -7.25 6.87
C TRP A 263 12.84 -5.85 7.39
N MET A 264 11.58 -5.43 7.40
CA MET A 264 11.18 -4.12 7.95
C MET A 264 11.41 -4.05 9.46
N LYS A 265 11.04 -5.08 10.21
CA LYS A 265 11.24 -5.13 11.68
C LYS A 265 12.72 -5.12 12.05
N SER A 266 13.58 -5.76 11.26
CA SER A 266 15.02 -5.92 11.54
C SER A 266 15.90 -4.80 10.98
N SER A 267 15.33 -3.81 10.29
CA SER A 267 16.11 -2.76 9.65
C SER A 267 16.03 -1.43 10.41
N SER A 268 17.09 -0.62 10.31
CA SER A 268 17.19 0.68 10.98
C SER A 268 16.48 1.80 10.22
N VAL A 269 16.49 1.73 8.87
CA VAL A 269 15.87 2.72 7.96
C VAL A 269 15.38 2.01 6.71
N LEU A 270 14.18 2.35 6.24
CA LEU A 270 13.64 1.91 4.95
C LEU A 270 13.68 3.04 3.93
N ILE A 271 14.25 2.76 2.76
CA ILE A 271 14.20 3.63 1.59
C ILE A 271 13.28 2.97 0.55
N THR A 272 12.15 3.62 0.25
CA THR A 272 11.13 3.03 -0.63
C THR A 272 10.29 4.12 -1.31
N LYS A 273 9.34 3.70 -2.13
CA LYS A 273 8.28 4.56 -2.68
C LYS A 273 7.10 4.69 -1.71
N ALA A 274 6.29 5.75 -1.90
CA ALA A 274 5.19 6.08 -1.00
C ALA A 274 3.87 5.36 -1.35
N GLY A 275 3.92 4.05 -1.64
CA GLY A 275 2.70 3.25 -1.83
C GLY A 275 1.96 3.02 -0.52
N GLY A 276 0.63 3.20 -0.50
CA GLY A 276 -0.18 3.18 0.72
C GLY A 276 0.05 1.97 1.63
N VAL A 277 0.05 0.74 1.07
CA VAL A 277 0.31 -0.49 1.84
C VAL A 277 1.73 -0.51 2.39
N THR A 278 2.74 -0.25 1.56
CA THR A 278 4.15 -0.31 1.99
C THR A 278 4.46 0.66 3.13
N ILE A 279 3.93 1.88 3.07
CA ILE A 279 4.13 2.85 4.15
C ILE A 279 3.30 2.52 5.40
N SER A 280 2.17 1.82 5.27
CA SER A 280 1.39 1.27 6.39
C SER A 280 2.13 0.12 7.08
N GLU A 281 2.74 -0.79 6.31
CA GLU A 281 3.61 -1.86 6.81
C GLU A 281 4.83 -1.29 7.54
N ALA A 282 5.44 -0.24 6.98
CA ALA A 282 6.55 0.46 7.62
C ALA A 282 6.11 1.16 8.93
N LEU A 283 4.92 1.76 8.95
CA LEU A 283 4.33 2.37 10.13
C LEU A 283 4.11 1.32 11.25
N ALA A 284 3.55 0.16 10.91
CA ALA A 284 3.36 -0.97 11.82
C ALA A 284 4.70 -1.54 12.33
N SER A 285 5.71 -1.59 11.46
CA SER A 285 7.06 -2.02 11.82
C SER A 285 7.82 -0.99 12.63
N ASN A 286 7.29 0.22 12.76
CA ASN A 286 7.93 1.37 13.40
C ASN A 286 9.34 1.65 12.85
N ILE A 287 9.53 1.47 11.51
CA ILE A 287 10.81 1.67 10.84
C ILE A 287 10.89 3.08 10.23
N PRO A 288 11.93 3.88 10.56
CA PRO A 288 12.13 5.20 9.97
C PRO A 288 12.16 5.16 8.44
N LEU A 289 11.49 6.15 7.80
CA LEU A 289 11.22 6.17 6.38
C LEU A 289 11.93 7.28 5.64
N ILE A 290 12.55 6.92 4.50
CA ILE A 290 12.93 7.85 3.43
C ILE A 290 12.13 7.48 2.19
N LEU A 291 11.24 8.37 1.78
CA LEU A 291 10.40 8.20 0.60
C LEU A 291 11.14 8.79 -0.59
N PHE A 292 11.66 7.91 -1.44
CA PHE A 292 12.55 8.29 -2.52
C PHE A 292 11.76 8.58 -3.79
N ASN A 293 11.90 9.82 -4.26
CA ASN A 293 11.39 10.31 -5.54
C ASN A 293 9.93 9.87 -5.80
N PRO A 294 8.97 10.19 -4.89
CA PRO A 294 7.57 9.82 -5.07
C PRO A 294 7.01 10.41 -6.36
N VAL A 295 6.21 9.62 -7.08
CA VAL A 295 5.58 10.07 -8.32
C VAL A 295 4.46 11.06 -8.00
N PRO A 296 4.31 12.16 -8.76
CA PRO A 296 3.17 13.07 -8.62
C PRO A 296 1.83 12.31 -8.65
N GLY A 297 0.89 12.72 -7.83
CA GLY A 297 -0.36 12.01 -7.62
C GLY A 297 -0.38 11.25 -6.29
N GLN A 298 -0.89 10.02 -6.26
CA GLN A 298 -1.10 9.25 -5.03
C GLN A 298 0.15 9.10 -4.16
N GLU A 299 1.30 8.72 -4.75
CA GLU A 299 2.53 8.56 -3.98
C GLU A 299 2.98 9.89 -3.35
N MET A 300 2.88 11.00 -4.10
CA MET A 300 3.26 12.31 -3.58
C MET A 300 2.34 12.78 -2.44
N GLU A 301 1.04 12.53 -2.56
CA GLU A 301 0.08 12.89 -1.49
C GLU A 301 0.31 12.04 -0.24
N ASN A 302 0.52 10.73 -0.38
CA ASN A 302 0.91 9.86 0.72
C ASN A 302 2.21 10.33 1.38
N ALA A 303 3.23 10.68 0.58
CA ALA A 303 4.50 11.17 1.08
C ALA A 303 4.36 12.51 1.82
N ARG A 304 3.53 13.42 1.33
CA ARG A 304 3.23 14.70 1.98
C ARG A 304 2.57 14.50 3.34
N TYR A 305 1.63 13.58 3.45
CA TYR A 305 1.00 13.24 4.73
C TYR A 305 2.04 12.75 5.73
N PHE A 306 2.89 11.79 5.36
CA PHE A 306 3.93 11.26 6.25
C PHE A 306 4.97 12.32 6.64
N LYS A 307 5.39 13.19 5.70
CA LYS A 307 6.29 14.31 5.98
C LYS A 307 5.65 15.32 6.94
N LYS A 308 4.38 15.69 6.74
CA LYS A 308 3.61 16.61 7.59
C LYS A 308 3.58 16.15 9.05
N HIS A 309 3.45 14.84 9.25
CA HIS A 309 3.41 14.21 10.58
C HIS A 309 4.79 13.77 11.10
N ASN A 310 5.89 14.17 10.46
CA ASN A 310 7.27 13.80 10.80
C ASN A 310 7.51 12.28 10.90
N MET A 311 6.81 11.49 10.10
CA MET A 311 6.94 10.03 10.00
C MET A 311 7.84 9.59 8.84
N ALA A 312 8.22 10.50 7.95
CA ALA A 312 9.14 10.23 6.84
C ALA A 312 9.92 11.48 6.41
N LYS A 313 11.05 11.24 5.73
CA LYS A 313 11.75 12.23 4.90
C LYS A 313 11.39 11.97 3.43
N ILE A 314 11.29 13.03 2.62
CA ILE A 314 11.12 12.92 1.16
C ILE A 314 12.43 13.31 0.50
N ALA A 315 13.05 12.39 -0.21
CA ALA A 315 14.29 12.60 -0.97
C ALA A 315 13.99 12.63 -2.48
N LYS A 316 14.50 13.63 -3.18
CA LYS A 316 14.35 13.81 -4.63
C LYS A 316 15.46 13.15 -5.43
N ASN A 317 16.64 13.02 -4.84
CA ASN A 317 17.84 12.44 -5.45
C ASN A 317 18.64 11.63 -4.43
N GLN A 318 19.68 10.96 -4.89
CA GLN A 318 20.50 10.06 -4.06
C GLN A 318 21.29 10.82 -2.98
N GLU A 319 21.72 12.06 -3.24
CA GLU A 319 22.43 12.89 -2.29
C GLU A 319 21.54 13.21 -1.07
N GLU A 320 20.28 13.58 -1.31
CA GLU A 320 19.31 13.78 -0.22
C GLU A 320 19.04 12.48 0.55
N VAL A 321 18.99 11.33 -0.13
CA VAL A 321 18.86 10.03 0.56
C VAL A 321 20.00 9.81 1.53
N LEU A 322 21.25 9.99 1.08
CA LEU A 322 22.43 9.79 1.93
C LEU A 322 22.46 10.75 3.13
N LYS A 323 22.13 12.01 2.89
CA LYS A 323 21.99 13.01 3.95
C LYS A 323 20.94 12.59 4.99
N TYR A 324 19.80 12.09 4.54
CA TYR A 324 18.72 11.66 5.46
C TYR A 324 19.05 10.36 6.16
N VAL A 325 19.77 9.42 5.54
CA VAL A 325 20.27 8.22 6.23
C VAL A 325 21.18 8.61 7.39
N GLU A 326 22.16 9.51 7.17
CA GLU A 326 23.04 10.02 8.24
C GLU A 326 22.25 10.66 9.38
N GLN A 327 21.28 11.51 9.04
CA GLN A 327 20.44 12.16 10.03
C GLN A 327 19.60 11.17 10.84
N LEU A 328 19.03 10.15 10.18
CA LEU A 328 18.17 9.16 10.82
C LEU A 328 18.94 8.13 11.61
N LEU A 329 20.20 7.83 11.28
CA LEU A 329 21.01 6.90 12.06
C LEU A 329 21.54 7.50 13.38
N SER A 330 21.32 8.80 13.65
CA SER A 330 21.54 9.37 14.97
C SER A 330 20.40 8.96 15.94
N LYS A 331 20.73 8.55 17.15
CA LYS A 331 19.76 8.03 18.15
C LYS A 331 18.57 8.96 18.37
N ASP A 332 18.80 10.25 18.54
CA ASP A 332 17.73 11.22 18.84
C ASP A 332 16.72 11.37 17.68
N ASN A 333 17.21 11.41 16.45
CA ASN A 333 16.36 11.57 15.26
C ASN A 333 15.55 10.30 14.96
N ILE A 334 16.13 9.12 15.16
CA ILE A 334 15.43 7.83 15.05
C ILE A 334 14.26 7.80 16.03
N GLU A 335 14.50 8.03 17.32
CA GLU A 335 13.46 7.91 18.34
C GLU A 335 12.34 8.93 18.15
N LYS A 336 12.66 10.14 17.74
CA LYS A 336 11.64 11.16 17.42
C LYS A 336 10.72 10.71 16.28
N MET A 337 11.28 10.16 15.18
CA MET A 337 10.46 9.66 14.08
C MET A 337 9.63 8.44 14.50
N LYS A 338 10.25 7.48 15.19
CA LYS A 338 9.56 6.29 15.73
C LYS A 338 8.42 6.65 16.67
N SER A 339 8.60 7.64 17.54
CA SER A 339 7.56 8.13 18.44
C SER A 339 6.35 8.69 17.66
N ASN A 340 6.59 9.49 16.62
CA ASN A 340 5.54 10.00 15.76
C ASN A 340 4.82 8.86 15.01
N MET A 341 5.54 7.85 14.54
CA MET A 341 4.98 6.69 13.88
C MET A 341 4.07 5.89 14.81
N ARG A 342 4.55 5.58 16.04
CA ARG A 342 3.73 4.91 17.07
C ARG A 342 2.44 5.68 17.39
N GLY A 343 2.51 7.01 17.48
CA GLY A 343 1.35 7.87 17.76
C GLY A 343 0.31 7.94 16.64
N ASN A 344 0.69 7.55 15.42
CA ASN A 344 -0.19 7.56 14.24
C ASN A 344 -0.58 6.14 13.77
N TYR A 345 -0.02 5.09 14.35
CA TYR A 345 -0.33 3.72 13.97
C TYR A 345 -1.69 3.30 14.51
N LEU A 346 -2.50 2.70 13.66
CA LEU A 346 -3.79 2.09 13.97
C LEU A 346 -3.63 0.55 13.87
N PRO A 347 -3.49 -0.15 15.01
CA PRO A 347 -3.20 -1.58 15.02
C PRO A 347 -4.40 -2.41 14.55
N LYS A 348 -4.12 -3.60 14.03
CA LYS A 348 -5.12 -4.61 13.64
C LYS A 348 -6.14 -4.10 12.61
N ALA A 349 -5.73 -3.21 11.71
CA ALA A 349 -6.64 -2.60 10.72
C ALA A 349 -7.44 -3.64 9.94
N SER A 350 -6.79 -4.71 9.45
CA SER A 350 -7.46 -5.80 8.72
C SER A 350 -8.53 -6.50 9.55
N TYR A 351 -8.21 -6.82 10.80
CA TYR A 351 -9.12 -7.49 11.73
C TYR A 351 -10.31 -6.59 12.09
N ASN A 352 -10.05 -5.35 12.53
CA ASN A 352 -11.08 -4.40 12.96
C ASN A 352 -12.08 -4.08 11.84
N ILE A 353 -11.60 -3.97 10.60
CA ILE A 353 -12.46 -3.76 9.43
C ILE A 353 -13.36 -4.97 9.18
N CYS A 354 -12.80 -6.19 9.20
CA CYS A 354 -13.58 -7.40 8.98
C CYS A 354 -14.58 -7.66 10.10
N GLU A 355 -14.20 -7.44 11.36
CA GLU A 355 -15.10 -7.55 12.53
C GLU A 355 -16.27 -6.57 12.44
N ASP A 356 -16.00 -5.32 12.02
CA ASP A 356 -17.05 -4.32 11.83
C ASP A 356 -18.00 -4.66 10.69
N ILE A 357 -17.48 -5.21 9.58
CA ILE A 357 -18.31 -5.71 8.47
C ILE A 357 -19.17 -6.88 8.94
N MET A 358 -18.63 -7.81 9.74
CA MET A 358 -19.40 -8.91 10.29
C MET A 358 -20.52 -8.44 11.23
N SER A 359 -20.19 -7.51 12.14
CA SER A 359 -21.16 -6.90 13.05
C SER A 359 -22.31 -6.22 12.28
N TYR A 360 -21.99 -5.56 11.17
CA TYR A 360 -22.99 -4.98 10.29
C TYR A 360 -23.85 -6.06 9.60
N LEU A 361 -23.24 -7.12 9.08
CA LEU A 361 -23.95 -8.24 8.45
C LEU A 361 -24.87 -8.99 9.41
N ASP A 362 -24.51 -9.07 10.68
CA ASP A 362 -25.34 -9.71 11.72
C ASP A 362 -26.54 -8.84 12.14
N SER A 363 -26.50 -7.53 11.83
CA SER A 363 -27.56 -6.55 12.14
C SER A 363 -28.66 -6.44 11.08
N ILE A 364 -28.43 -7.00 9.88
CA ILE A 364 -29.34 -7.01 8.73
C ILE A 364 -29.76 -8.43 8.35
#